data_8c757432753e455f02694056f9b71d80
#
_entry.id   8c757432753e455f02694056f9b71d80
#
_cell.length_a   1.000
_cell.length_b   1.000
_cell.length_c   1.000
_cell.angle_alpha   90.00
_cell.angle_beta   90.00
_cell.angle_gamma   90.00
#
_symmetry.space_group_name_H-M   'P 1'
#
loop_
_entity.id
_entity.type
_entity.pdbx_description
1 polymer ?
#
loop_
_entity_poly.entity_id
_entity_poly.type
_entity_poly.pdbx_seq_one_letter_code
_entity_poly.pdbx_strand_id
1 'polypeptide(L)'
;GASITASNTVTFTVDRFNSYGSAAAKYTVQQNAGSVTPPVGFTNYLGCTSSSAYSVGASDFFAVSQNIEGVNTADLSWGTASAKTVTLSFQAYSSLTGTFGGVIYNALFNRSFPFTYTISSANTWTSISIPIAGDTSGTWAGYAVGLTLSFSLGAGASVSGTAGAWVGAAALRAGLRGWSNACSLPRILRFAGAAPTILSRASKRLLTCLC
;
A
#
# COMPACT_ATOMS: atom_id res chain seq x y z
N GLY A 1 -9.22 -2.72 17.78
CA GLY A 1 -10.26 -3.23 16.90
C GLY A 1 -10.25 -4.76 16.80
N ALA A 2 -11.29 -5.35 16.24
CA ALA A 2 -11.32 -6.79 15.97
C ALA A 2 -10.30 -7.18 14.91
N SER A 3 -9.73 -8.38 15.04
CA SER A 3 -8.84 -8.94 14.01
C SER A 3 -9.65 -9.53 12.87
N ILE A 4 -9.32 -9.17 11.64
CA ILE A 4 -9.99 -9.62 10.42
C ILE A 4 -9.02 -10.50 9.66
N THR A 5 -9.40 -11.76 9.43
CA THR A 5 -8.58 -12.69 8.64
C THR A 5 -8.74 -12.40 7.16
N ALA A 6 -7.63 -12.22 6.46
CA ALA A 6 -7.64 -11.98 5.03
C ALA A 6 -8.12 -13.21 4.24
N SER A 7 -8.90 -12.96 3.22
CA SER A 7 -9.44 -14.01 2.33
C SER A 7 -8.83 -13.88 0.92
N ASN A 8 -9.21 -14.80 0.05
CA ASN A 8 -8.90 -14.74 -1.39
C ASN A 8 -9.94 -13.94 -2.19
N THR A 9 -10.81 -13.22 -1.51
CA THR A 9 -11.69 -12.20 -2.06
C THR A 9 -11.41 -10.86 -1.41
N VAL A 10 -11.80 -9.76 -2.06
CA VAL A 10 -11.66 -8.43 -1.46
C VAL A 10 -12.50 -8.36 -0.19
N THR A 11 -11.85 -8.12 0.94
CA THR A 11 -12.50 -8.01 2.25
C THR A 11 -12.18 -6.65 2.84
N PHE A 12 -13.21 -5.86 3.14
CA PHE A 12 -13.03 -4.62 3.88
C PHE A 12 -12.58 -4.92 5.30
N THR A 13 -11.60 -4.15 5.75
CA THR A 13 -10.94 -4.37 7.04
C THR A 13 -11.14 -3.16 7.94
N VAL A 14 -10.08 -2.50 8.35
CA VAL A 14 -10.12 -1.34 9.21
C VAL A 14 -10.36 -0.10 8.36
N ASP A 15 -11.36 0.70 8.72
CA ASP A 15 -11.73 1.92 8.04
C ASP A 15 -11.97 1.69 6.54
N ARG A 16 -11.29 2.41 5.65
CA ARG A 16 -11.43 2.29 4.18
C ARG A 16 -10.47 1.30 3.55
N PHE A 17 -9.69 0.59 4.37
CA PHE A 17 -8.77 -0.41 3.87
C PHE A 17 -9.49 -1.71 3.53
N ASN A 18 -9.02 -2.35 2.49
CA ASN A 18 -9.38 -3.72 2.14
C ASN A 18 -8.14 -4.61 2.11
N SER A 19 -8.35 -5.89 2.26
CA SER A 19 -7.33 -6.92 2.12
C SER A 19 -7.69 -7.84 0.96
N TYR A 20 -6.68 -8.31 0.24
CA TYR A 20 -6.83 -9.27 -0.83
C TYR A 20 -5.53 -10.06 -1.03
N GLY A 21 -5.65 -11.37 -1.26
CA GLY A 21 -4.52 -12.23 -1.50
C GLY A 21 -4.88 -13.44 -2.34
N SER A 22 -3.89 -14.06 -2.99
CA SER A 22 -4.06 -15.28 -3.80
C SER A 22 -4.39 -16.52 -2.97
N ALA A 23 -4.11 -16.50 -1.65
CA ALA A 23 -4.44 -17.56 -0.72
C ALA A 23 -5.07 -17.00 0.56
N ALA A 24 -6.12 -17.64 1.04
CA ALA A 24 -6.83 -17.23 2.24
C ALA A 24 -6.04 -17.52 3.53
N ALA A 25 -6.40 -16.81 4.60
CA ALA A 25 -5.92 -17.02 5.96
C ALA A 25 -4.39 -16.98 6.15
N LYS A 26 -3.67 -16.22 5.29
CA LYS A 26 -2.22 -16.07 5.40
C LYS A 26 -1.81 -14.90 6.30
N TYR A 27 -2.70 -13.96 6.52
CA TYR A 27 -2.49 -12.83 7.42
C TYR A 27 -3.81 -12.33 8.00
N THR A 28 -3.70 -11.55 9.06
CA THR A 28 -4.80 -10.81 9.66
C THR A 28 -4.53 -9.31 9.54
N VAL A 29 -5.60 -8.53 9.52
CA VAL A 29 -5.57 -7.06 9.57
C VAL A 29 -6.33 -6.61 10.81
N GLN A 30 -5.76 -5.69 11.58
CA GLN A 30 -6.35 -5.22 12.82
C GLN A 30 -5.90 -3.78 13.13
N GLN A 31 -6.80 -2.96 13.64
CA GLN A 31 -6.43 -1.68 14.24
C GLN A 31 -5.64 -1.92 15.52
N ASN A 32 -4.48 -1.27 15.63
CA ASN A 32 -3.57 -1.37 16.80
C ASN A 32 -3.12 -2.81 17.11
N ALA A 33 -2.85 -3.62 16.08
CA ALA A 33 -2.37 -4.99 16.24
C ALA A 33 -1.05 -5.05 17.02
N GLY A 34 -1.03 -5.89 18.08
CA GLY A 34 0.17 -6.12 18.89
C GLY A 34 0.51 -4.98 19.85
N SER A 35 -0.42 -4.05 20.10
CA SER A 35 -0.34 -3.03 21.17
C SER A 35 0.96 -2.22 21.20
N VAL A 36 1.49 -1.88 20.02
CA VAL A 36 2.63 -0.97 19.92
C VAL A 36 2.13 0.46 20.09
N THR A 37 2.91 1.29 20.75
CA THR A 37 2.62 2.73 20.85
C THR A 37 2.61 3.36 19.44
N PRO A 38 1.53 4.02 19.02
CA PRO A 38 1.50 4.75 17.77
C PRO A 38 2.60 5.82 17.70
N PRO A 39 3.05 6.20 16.50
CA PRO A 39 4.04 7.27 16.37
C PRO A 39 3.43 8.62 16.79
N VAL A 40 4.28 9.57 17.12
CA VAL A 40 3.85 10.92 17.55
C VAL A 40 2.90 11.54 16.52
N GLY A 41 1.78 12.05 17.00
CA GLY A 41 0.74 12.66 16.18
C GLY A 41 -0.36 11.71 15.71
N PHE A 42 -0.27 10.41 16.06
CA PHE A 42 -1.27 9.41 15.69
C PHE A 42 -1.80 8.66 16.92
N THR A 43 -3.08 8.32 16.90
CA THR A 43 -3.74 7.55 17.97
C THR A 43 -3.89 6.08 17.60
N ASN A 44 -3.87 5.78 16.30
CA ASN A 44 -4.09 4.44 15.76
C ASN A 44 -3.13 4.12 14.63
N TYR A 45 -3.04 2.84 14.29
CA TYR A 45 -2.35 2.32 13.12
C TYR A 45 -3.06 1.08 12.58
N LEU A 46 -2.88 0.82 11.28
CA LEU A 46 -3.25 -0.43 10.64
C LEU A 46 -2.13 -1.44 10.87
N GLY A 47 -2.41 -2.59 11.42
CA GLY A 47 -1.45 -3.67 11.60
C GLY A 47 -1.81 -4.89 10.78
N CYS A 48 -0.82 -5.45 10.07
CA CYS A 48 -0.91 -6.70 9.34
C CYS A 48 -0.01 -7.73 10.01
N THR A 49 -0.57 -8.87 10.40
CA THR A 49 0.18 -9.94 11.07
C THR A 49 0.08 -11.21 10.25
N SER A 50 1.22 -11.82 9.90
CA SER A 50 1.22 -13.12 9.22
C SER A 50 0.70 -14.21 10.14
N SER A 51 -0.19 -15.05 9.63
CA SER A 51 -0.83 -16.14 10.40
C SER A 51 -0.08 -17.46 10.25
N SER A 52 0.58 -17.67 9.11
CA SER A 52 1.32 -18.91 8.82
C SER A 52 2.43 -18.67 7.81
N ALA A 53 3.46 -19.51 7.84
CA ALA A 53 4.47 -19.54 6.79
C ALA A 53 3.84 -19.89 5.45
N TYR A 54 4.31 -19.25 4.39
CA TYR A 54 3.83 -19.49 3.03
C TYR A 54 4.95 -19.26 2.00
N SER A 55 5.11 -20.22 1.10
CA SER A 55 6.02 -20.08 -0.04
C SER A 55 5.30 -19.32 -1.16
N VAL A 56 5.68 -18.07 -1.36
CA VAL A 56 5.08 -17.23 -2.39
C VAL A 56 5.48 -17.72 -3.77
N GLY A 57 4.53 -18.24 -4.53
CA GLY A 57 4.71 -18.63 -5.93
C GLY A 57 4.81 -17.43 -6.87
N ALA A 58 5.19 -17.67 -8.13
CA ALA A 58 5.44 -16.60 -9.09
C ALA A 58 4.24 -15.67 -9.33
N SER A 59 3.03 -16.19 -9.27
CA SER A 59 1.78 -15.43 -9.49
C SER A 59 1.06 -15.04 -8.20
N ASP A 60 1.62 -15.38 -7.04
CA ASP A 60 0.99 -15.07 -5.76
C ASP A 60 1.16 -13.60 -5.39
N PHE A 61 0.18 -13.12 -4.62
CA PHE A 61 0.23 -11.78 -4.04
C PHE A 61 -0.61 -11.69 -2.77
N PHE A 62 -0.20 -10.79 -1.88
CA PHE A 62 -0.90 -10.44 -0.64
C PHE A 62 -0.78 -8.95 -0.42
N ALA A 63 -1.88 -8.27 -0.12
CA ALA A 63 -1.86 -6.82 0.06
C ALA A 63 -2.94 -6.31 1.00
N VAL A 64 -2.67 -5.10 1.50
CA VAL A 64 -3.69 -4.20 2.01
C VAL A 64 -3.74 -2.97 1.12
N SER A 65 -4.94 -2.54 0.78
CA SER A 65 -5.17 -1.49 -0.21
C SER A 65 -6.21 -0.51 0.27
N GLN A 66 -6.11 0.72 -0.24
CA GLN A 66 -7.08 1.76 -0.03
C GLN A 66 -7.47 2.38 -1.35
N ASN A 67 -8.78 2.50 -1.58
CA ASN A 67 -9.31 3.20 -2.73
C ASN A 67 -9.48 4.68 -2.38
N ILE A 68 -9.08 5.54 -3.29
CA ILE A 68 -9.28 7.00 -3.24
C ILE A 68 -10.22 7.37 -4.38
N GLU A 69 -11.28 8.07 -4.04
CA GLU A 69 -12.32 8.44 -4.97
C GLU A 69 -11.80 9.41 -6.04
N GLY A 70 -12.33 9.30 -7.26
CA GLY A 70 -11.90 10.10 -8.40
C GLY A 70 -12.11 11.59 -8.19
N VAL A 71 -13.18 12.00 -7.50
CA VAL A 71 -13.44 13.40 -7.15
C VAL A 71 -12.33 14.01 -6.28
N ASN A 72 -11.64 13.20 -5.49
CA ASN A 72 -10.54 13.62 -4.64
C ASN A 72 -9.19 13.63 -5.37
N THR A 73 -9.12 13.09 -6.58
CA THR A 73 -7.90 12.99 -7.40
C THR A 73 -8.00 13.76 -8.72
N ALA A 74 -9.17 14.32 -9.04
CA ALA A 74 -9.41 14.99 -10.31
C ALA A 74 -8.49 16.20 -10.54
N ASP A 75 -8.12 16.92 -9.48
CA ASP A 75 -7.21 18.07 -9.53
C ASP A 75 -5.74 17.67 -9.81
N LEU A 76 -5.39 16.38 -9.75
CA LEU A 76 -4.08 15.88 -10.13
C LEU A 76 -3.86 15.93 -11.65
N SER A 77 -4.94 16.00 -12.44
CA SER A 77 -4.91 16.03 -13.90
C SER A 77 -4.13 14.85 -14.52
N TRP A 78 -4.11 13.70 -13.83
CA TRP A 78 -3.42 12.51 -14.33
C TRP A 78 -4.09 11.97 -15.60
N GLY A 79 -3.31 11.44 -16.50
CA GLY A 79 -3.73 11.08 -17.85
C GLY A 79 -3.62 12.23 -18.85
N THR A 80 -3.06 13.38 -18.46
CA THR A 80 -2.90 14.56 -19.32
C THR A 80 -1.48 15.11 -19.26
N ALA A 81 -1.13 15.97 -20.19
CA ALA A 81 0.16 16.67 -20.20
C ALA A 81 0.35 17.59 -18.96
N SER A 82 -0.74 17.93 -18.27
CA SER A 82 -0.72 18.75 -17.04
C SER A 82 -0.67 17.93 -15.76
N ALA A 83 -0.36 16.64 -15.84
CA ALA A 83 -0.32 15.74 -14.70
C ALA A 83 0.63 16.23 -13.60
N LYS A 84 0.10 16.34 -12.39
CA LYS A 84 0.84 16.90 -11.25
C LYS A 84 1.60 15.83 -10.49
N THR A 85 2.82 16.16 -10.06
CA THR A 85 3.60 15.35 -9.13
C THR A 85 2.93 15.36 -7.75
N VAL A 86 2.91 14.20 -7.10
CA VAL A 86 2.43 14.04 -5.72
C VAL A 86 3.53 13.48 -4.83
N THR A 87 3.35 13.58 -3.53
CA THR A 87 4.21 12.92 -2.54
C THR A 87 3.35 11.95 -1.73
N LEU A 88 3.74 10.68 -1.75
CA LEU A 88 3.19 9.66 -0.87
C LEU A 88 3.99 9.66 0.43
N SER A 89 3.35 9.94 1.56
CA SER A 89 4.01 9.92 2.87
C SER A 89 3.21 9.09 3.89
N PHE A 90 3.91 8.34 4.72
CA PHE A 90 3.32 7.48 5.75
C PHE A 90 4.39 7.08 6.78
N GLN A 91 3.94 6.57 7.93
CA GLN A 91 4.79 5.92 8.91
C GLN A 91 4.71 4.40 8.74
N ALA A 92 5.85 3.74 8.70
CA ALA A 92 5.95 2.29 8.61
C ALA A 92 6.70 1.71 9.81
N TYR A 93 6.25 0.56 10.29
CA TYR A 93 6.88 -0.19 11.36
C TYR A 93 6.88 -1.67 10.99
N SER A 94 8.01 -2.32 11.10
CA SER A 94 8.11 -3.76 10.83
C SER A 94 8.94 -4.46 11.88
N SER A 95 8.61 -5.70 12.18
CA SER A 95 9.47 -6.59 12.97
C SER A 95 10.71 -7.06 12.21
N LEU A 96 10.83 -6.70 10.93
CA LEU A 96 11.96 -7.03 10.06
C LEU A 96 12.53 -5.79 9.42
N THR A 97 13.83 -5.81 9.16
CA THR A 97 14.50 -4.86 8.29
C THR A 97 14.45 -5.29 6.83
N GLY A 98 14.61 -4.35 5.91
CA GLY A 98 14.68 -4.63 4.47
C GLY A 98 13.88 -3.66 3.62
N THR A 99 13.80 -3.98 2.34
CA THR A 99 13.02 -3.21 1.37
C THR A 99 11.64 -3.82 1.19
N PHE A 100 10.64 -3.00 1.31
CA PHE A 100 9.23 -3.31 1.13
C PHE A 100 8.70 -2.59 -0.10
N GLY A 101 7.55 -2.97 -0.59
CA GLY A 101 6.99 -2.35 -1.77
C GLY A 101 5.49 -2.13 -1.70
N GLY A 102 5.03 -1.36 -2.66
CA GLY A 102 3.63 -1.10 -2.92
C GLY A 102 3.42 -0.63 -4.34
N VAL A 103 2.20 -0.26 -4.66
CA VAL A 103 1.83 0.22 -5.98
C VAL A 103 0.68 1.22 -5.88
N ILE A 104 0.70 2.23 -6.71
CA ILE A 104 -0.48 3.04 -7.05
C ILE A 104 -0.96 2.59 -8.42
N TYR A 105 -2.25 2.38 -8.61
CA TYR A 105 -2.83 2.03 -9.90
C TYR A 105 -4.20 2.67 -10.12
N ASN A 106 -4.58 2.81 -11.39
CA ASN A 106 -5.89 3.33 -11.77
C ASN A 106 -6.99 2.24 -11.67
N ALA A 107 -8.26 2.66 -11.68
CA ALA A 107 -9.41 1.75 -11.60
C ALA A 107 -9.46 0.71 -12.73
N LEU A 108 -8.88 1.00 -13.90
CA LEU A 108 -8.85 0.10 -15.05
C LEU A 108 -7.72 -0.93 -15.00
N PHE A 109 -6.84 -0.89 -13.99
CA PHE A 109 -5.66 -1.77 -13.84
C PHE A 109 -4.71 -1.76 -15.03
N ASN A 110 -4.70 -0.68 -15.83
CA ASN A 110 -3.86 -0.56 -17.01
C ASN A 110 -2.77 0.54 -16.88
N ARG A 111 -2.73 1.24 -15.73
CA ARG A 111 -1.68 2.16 -15.33
C ARG A 111 -1.29 1.88 -13.90
N SER A 112 0.00 1.69 -13.65
CA SER A 112 0.50 1.46 -12.30
C SER A 112 1.86 2.10 -12.08
N PHE A 113 2.12 2.52 -10.83
CA PHE A 113 3.39 3.05 -10.35
C PHE A 113 3.85 2.20 -9.16
N PRO A 114 4.68 1.18 -9.38
CA PRO A 114 5.29 0.43 -8.30
C PRO A 114 6.29 1.31 -7.55
N PHE A 115 6.31 1.21 -6.22
CA PHE A 115 7.26 1.92 -5.36
C PHE A 115 7.87 1.00 -4.32
N THR A 116 9.03 1.40 -3.81
CA THR A 116 9.71 0.71 -2.71
C THR A 116 10.04 1.68 -1.58
N TYR A 117 10.17 1.14 -0.38
CA TYR A 117 10.66 1.86 0.81
C TYR A 117 11.47 0.91 1.70
N THR A 118 12.43 1.46 2.42
CA THR A 118 13.36 0.66 3.25
C THR A 118 13.10 0.92 4.73
N ILE A 119 13.01 -0.15 5.50
CA ILE A 119 13.02 -0.13 6.96
C ILE A 119 14.39 -0.65 7.41
N SER A 120 15.22 0.26 7.92
CA SER A 120 16.59 -0.05 8.33
C SER A 120 16.69 -0.56 9.77
N SER A 121 15.70 -0.27 10.61
CA SER A 121 15.65 -0.68 12.02
C SER A 121 14.34 -1.40 12.31
N ALA A 122 14.43 -2.66 12.72
CA ALA A 122 13.26 -3.43 13.13
C ALA A 122 12.64 -2.82 14.40
N ASN A 123 11.34 -3.00 14.55
CA ASN A 123 10.55 -2.54 15.72
C ASN A 123 10.65 -1.04 15.99
N THR A 124 10.83 -0.24 14.93
CA THR A 124 10.93 1.22 15.01
C THR A 124 10.06 1.85 13.94
N TRP A 125 9.30 2.91 14.30
CA TRP A 125 8.55 3.70 13.34
C TRP A 125 9.51 4.47 12.43
N THR A 126 9.32 4.33 11.13
CA THR A 126 10.13 4.97 10.09
C THR A 126 9.24 5.86 9.24
N SER A 127 9.57 7.14 9.14
CA SER A 127 8.89 8.07 8.23
C SER A 127 9.33 7.80 6.79
N ILE A 128 8.35 7.58 5.92
CA ILE A 128 8.56 7.33 4.50
C ILE A 128 7.97 8.49 3.71
N SER A 129 8.70 8.95 2.69
CA SER A 129 8.28 9.99 1.76
C SER A 129 8.77 9.65 0.36
N ILE A 130 7.84 9.48 -0.57
CA ILE A 130 8.12 9.02 -1.93
C ILE A 130 7.51 10.02 -2.92
N PRO A 131 8.34 10.77 -3.67
CA PRO A 131 7.84 11.60 -4.76
C PRO A 131 7.40 10.72 -5.93
N ILE A 132 6.24 11.02 -6.49
CA ILE A 132 5.64 10.30 -7.61
C ILE A 132 5.33 11.31 -8.70
N ALA A 133 6.00 11.21 -9.83
CA ALA A 133 5.72 12.04 -10.99
C ALA A 133 4.28 11.81 -11.46
N GLY A 134 3.62 12.86 -11.94
CA GLY A 134 2.28 12.72 -12.50
C GLY A 134 2.27 11.77 -13.71
N ASP A 135 1.25 10.94 -13.81
CA ASP A 135 1.05 10.10 -14.98
C ASP A 135 0.47 10.91 -16.14
N THR A 136 1.21 11.08 -17.21
CA THR A 136 0.76 11.80 -18.40
C THR A 136 -0.04 10.92 -19.38
N SER A 137 -0.26 9.66 -19.05
CA SER A 137 -0.89 8.67 -19.93
C SER A 137 -2.06 7.95 -19.24
N GLY A 138 -2.86 7.27 -20.06
CA GLY A 138 -3.96 6.45 -19.57
C GLY A 138 -5.20 7.27 -19.21
N THR A 139 -6.22 6.56 -18.69
CA THR A 139 -7.50 7.14 -18.26
C THR A 139 -7.60 7.06 -16.75
N TRP A 140 -7.82 8.20 -16.13
CA TRP A 140 -8.01 8.32 -14.68
C TRP A 140 -9.43 8.80 -14.41
N ALA A 141 -10.17 8.04 -13.62
CA ALA A 141 -11.58 8.34 -13.37
C ALA A 141 -11.74 9.56 -12.46
N GLY A 142 -12.59 10.48 -12.86
CA GLY A 142 -13.00 11.64 -12.03
C GLY A 142 -14.17 11.34 -11.09
N TYR A 143 -14.68 10.09 -11.09
CA TYR A 143 -15.76 9.59 -10.23
C TYR A 143 -15.47 8.14 -9.87
N ALA A 144 -16.23 7.56 -8.95
CA ALA A 144 -15.97 6.22 -8.40
C ALA A 144 -14.53 6.13 -7.85
N VAL A 145 -13.82 5.03 -8.09
CA VAL A 145 -12.41 4.88 -7.69
C VAL A 145 -11.52 5.63 -8.68
N GLY A 146 -10.84 6.66 -8.24
CA GLY A 146 -9.83 7.39 -9.03
C GLY A 146 -8.50 6.67 -9.06
N LEU A 147 -8.00 6.29 -7.89
CA LEU A 147 -6.78 5.49 -7.75
C LEU A 147 -6.87 4.54 -6.56
N THR A 148 -6.07 3.51 -6.60
CA THR A 148 -5.86 2.60 -5.47
C THR A 148 -4.40 2.64 -5.04
N LEU A 149 -4.18 2.86 -3.74
CA LEU A 149 -2.89 2.67 -3.09
C LEU A 149 -2.86 1.28 -2.45
N SER A 150 -1.86 0.49 -2.76
CA SER A 150 -1.73 -0.87 -2.27
C SER A 150 -0.34 -1.10 -1.68
N PHE A 151 -0.27 -1.61 -0.45
CA PHE A 151 0.96 -2.05 0.20
C PHE A 151 1.11 -3.55 0.04
N SER A 152 2.25 -3.98 -0.48
CA SER A 152 2.56 -5.39 -0.68
C SER A 152 2.97 -6.05 0.64
N LEU A 153 2.32 -7.15 0.98
CA LEU A 153 2.72 -8.05 2.06
C LEU A 153 3.49 -9.26 1.52
N GLY A 154 3.44 -9.47 0.20
CA GLY A 154 4.16 -10.51 -0.52
C GLY A 154 3.69 -10.54 -1.97
N ALA A 155 4.65 -10.64 -2.91
CA ALA A 155 4.35 -10.73 -4.33
C ALA A 155 5.38 -11.61 -5.05
N GLY A 156 4.91 -12.45 -5.95
CA GLY A 156 5.73 -13.25 -6.83
C GLY A 156 6.24 -12.45 -8.03
N ALA A 157 7.20 -13.03 -8.75
CA ALA A 157 7.90 -12.34 -9.84
C ALA A 157 6.97 -11.93 -10.99
N SER A 158 5.96 -12.75 -11.32
CA SER A 158 5.04 -12.48 -12.44
C SER A 158 4.06 -11.33 -12.19
N VAL A 159 3.89 -10.91 -10.94
CA VAL A 159 2.99 -9.82 -10.54
C VAL A 159 3.75 -8.61 -10.00
N SER A 160 5.06 -8.61 -10.13
CA SER A 160 5.95 -7.55 -9.69
C SER A 160 6.42 -6.69 -10.86
N GLY A 161 6.60 -5.39 -10.62
CA GLY A 161 7.13 -4.43 -11.58
C GLY A 161 8.35 -3.67 -11.06
N THR A 162 9.06 -3.00 -11.95
CA THR A 162 10.18 -2.12 -11.59
C THR A 162 9.65 -0.88 -10.89
N ALA A 163 10.19 -0.56 -9.71
CA ALA A 163 9.79 0.61 -8.93
C ALA A 163 10.28 1.91 -9.54
N GLY A 164 9.52 2.99 -9.32
CA GLY A 164 9.93 4.36 -9.63
C GLY A 164 9.48 4.89 -10.99
N ALA A 165 8.70 4.13 -11.75
CA ALA A 165 8.18 4.58 -13.04
C ALA A 165 6.74 4.10 -13.28
N TRP A 166 5.99 4.87 -14.07
CA TRP A 166 4.69 4.46 -14.57
C TRP A 166 4.82 3.38 -15.64
N VAL A 167 4.00 2.35 -15.55
CA VAL A 167 3.94 1.28 -16.53
C VAL A 167 2.52 1.11 -17.07
N GLY A 168 2.41 0.76 -18.36
CA GLY A 168 1.15 0.55 -19.08
C GLY A 168 0.53 -0.84 -18.87
N ALA A 169 0.77 -1.45 -17.75
CA ALA A 169 0.22 -2.76 -17.40
C ALA A 169 -0.10 -2.81 -15.91
N ALA A 170 -0.90 -3.78 -15.50
CA ALA A 170 -1.06 -4.11 -14.09
C ALA A 170 0.21 -4.77 -13.54
N ALA A 171 1.29 -4.01 -13.37
CA ALA A 171 2.28 -4.40 -12.39
C ALA A 171 1.60 -4.26 -11.04
N LEU A 172 1.05 -5.34 -10.53
CA LEU A 172 0.23 -5.31 -9.33
C LEU A 172 1.05 -4.90 -8.09
N ARG A 173 2.40 -4.92 -8.15
CA ARG A 173 3.26 -4.56 -6.99
C ARG A 173 4.72 -4.36 -7.40
N ALA A 174 5.46 -3.53 -6.64
CA ALA A 174 6.90 -3.62 -6.63
C ALA A 174 7.28 -4.85 -5.81
N GLY A 175 7.93 -5.81 -6.45
CA GLY A 175 8.47 -6.95 -5.73
C GLY A 175 9.71 -6.53 -4.99
N LEU A 176 9.75 -6.72 -3.70
CA LEU A 176 10.96 -7.07 -2.94
C LEU A 176 10.52 -7.44 -1.52
N ARG A 177 10.93 -8.61 -1.07
CA ARG A 177 10.77 -9.16 0.27
C ARG A 177 9.39 -8.96 0.91
N GLY A 178 8.37 -9.47 0.24
CA GLY A 178 7.24 -10.02 0.94
C GLY A 178 7.68 -11.26 1.72
N TRP A 179 6.81 -11.91 2.38
CA TRP A 179 7.07 -13.10 3.17
C TRP A 179 7.86 -14.16 2.37
N SER A 180 9.20 -14.11 2.48
CA SER A 180 10.07 -15.11 1.87
C SER A 180 10.13 -16.37 2.74
N ASN A 181 10.43 -17.48 2.10
CA ASN A 181 10.33 -18.88 2.53
C ASN A 181 10.98 -19.31 3.86
N ALA A 182 11.45 -18.43 4.71
CA ALA A 182 12.33 -18.85 5.80
C ALA A 182 12.09 -18.16 7.14
N CYS A 183 10.83 -18.08 7.64
CA CYS A 183 10.71 -17.74 9.04
C CYS A 183 9.39 -18.22 9.68
N SER A 184 9.52 -18.97 10.74
CA SER A 184 8.46 -19.49 11.61
C SER A 184 7.93 -18.49 12.63
N LEU A 185 8.28 -17.20 12.53
CA LEU A 185 7.83 -16.17 13.46
C LEU A 185 6.76 -15.27 12.80
N PRO A 186 5.75 -14.82 13.56
CA PRO A 186 4.76 -13.89 13.06
C PRO A 186 5.43 -12.58 12.63
N ARG A 187 5.28 -12.24 11.36
CA ARG A 187 5.77 -10.98 10.80
C ARG A 187 4.70 -9.94 10.96
N ILE A 188 5.07 -8.80 11.48
CA ILE A 188 4.14 -7.71 11.71
C ILE A 188 4.60 -6.52 10.88
N LEU A 189 3.71 -6.02 10.03
CA LEU A 189 3.88 -4.76 9.32
C LEU A 189 2.77 -3.81 9.77
N ARG A 190 3.12 -2.60 10.15
CA ARG A 190 2.19 -1.60 10.65
C ARG A 190 2.35 -0.30 9.88
N PHE A 191 1.25 0.34 9.61
CA PHE A 191 1.18 1.65 8.98
C PHE A 191 0.41 2.59 9.90
N ALA A 192 1.03 3.68 10.32
CA ALA A 192 0.36 4.77 10.98
C ALA A 192 0.47 6.01 10.09
N GLY A 193 -0.59 6.72 10.05
CA GLY A 193 -0.79 7.94 9.33
C GLY A 193 -2.25 8.27 9.47
N ALA A 194 -2.63 9.52 9.44
CA ALA A 194 -3.81 9.85 8.67
C ALA A 194 -3.52 9.20 7.33
N ALA A 195 -4.31 8.24 6.86
CA ALA A 195 -3.97 7.35 5.74
C ALA A 195 -2.94 7.93 4.77
N PRO A 196 -2.18 7.15 4.02
CA PRO A 196 -1.04 7.68 3.29
C PRO A 196 -1.43 8.97 2.57
N THR A 197 -0.79 10.04 2.95
CA THR A 197 -1.16 11.37 2.47
C THR A 197 -0.57 11.57 1.09
N ILE A 198 -1.41 11.73 0.10
CA ILE A 198 -1.01 12.15 -1.25
C ILE A 198 -1.17 13.67 -1.31
N LEU A 199 -0.05 14.38 -1.34
CA LEU A 199 -0.01 15.84 -1.48
C LEU A 199 0.36 16.22 -2.90
N SER A 200 -0.47 17.01 -3.56
CA SER A 200 -0.06 17.69 -4.79
C SER A 200 0.72 18.98 -4.43
N ARG A 201 1.79 19.28 -5.16
CA ARG A 201 2.57 20.51 -4.98
C ARG A 201 1.76 21.79 -5.25
N ALA A 202 0.67 21.70 -5.99
CA ALA A 202 -0.13 22.84 -6.42
C ALA A 202 -1.37 23.09 -5.55
N SER A 203 -1.76 22.14 -4.72
CA SER A 203 -2.92 22.28 -3.83
C SER A 203 -2.51 21.90 -2.41
N LYS A 204 -2.70 22.81 -1.46
CA LYS A 204 -2.58 22.52 -0.02
C LYS A 204 -3.71 21.61 0.49
N ARG A 205 -4.37 20.87 -0.37
CA ARG A 205 -5.41 19.93 0.02
C ARG A 205 -4.76 18.62 0.44
N LEU A 206 -4.88 18.35 1.69
CA LEU A 206 -4.58 17.08 2.32
C LEU A 206 -5.63 16.08 1.83
N LEU A 207 -5.27 15.16 0.95
CA LEU A 207 -6.07 13.94 0.75
C LEU A 207 -5.88 13.06 1.99
N THR A 208 -6.64 13.39 3.01
CA THR A 208 -6.58 12.68 4.29
C THR A 208 -7.57 11.54 4.22
N CYS A 209 -7.08 10.34 4.23
CA CYS A 209 -7.88 9.20 4.63
C CYS A 209 -7.68 9.01 6.14
N LEU A 210 -8.71 9.22 6.91
CA LEU A 210 -8.72 9.03 8.37
C LEU A 210 -8.76 7.53 8.70
N CYS A 211 -7.83 7.05 9.48
CA CYS A 211 -8.02 5.87 10.32
C CYS A 211 -8.50 6.28 11.71
#